data_b54a0cb65b3e438535e5465ecd45ae99
#
_entry.id   b54a0cb65b3e438535e5465ecd45ae99
#
_cell.length_a   1.000
_cell.length_b   1.000
_cell.length_c   1.000
_cell.angle_alpha   90.00
_cell.angle_beta   90.00
_cell.angle_gamma   90.00
#
_symmetry.space_group_name_H-M   'P 1'
#
loop_
_entity.id
_entity.type
_entity.pdbx_description
1 polymer ?
#
loop_
_entity_poly.entity_id
_entity_poly.type
_entity_poly.pdbx_seq_one_letter_code
_entity_poly.pdbx_strand_id
1 'polypeptide(L)'
;MPCTTDQQVEMAYKKVGDGHPLRLWRVSTEVEAPPQELLQRVLRERHVWDYSLLKWRIVTRLEPQVEVFQYVCASMSPLPAKDYCVLR
;
A
#
# COMPACT_ATOMS: atom_id res chain seq x y z
N MET A 1 18.80 -5.28 12.41
CA MET A 1 18.01 -5.64 12.17
C MET A 1 17.42 -6.22 11.99
N PRO A 2 17.49 -6.47 12.23
CA PRO A 2 16.83 -7.14 11.63
C PRO A 2 15.86 -7.33 11.63
N CYS A 3 15.92 -7.24 11.65
CA CYS A 3 15.03 -7.40 11.44
C CYS A 3 14.04 -8.05 11.32
N THR A 4 13.80 -7.93 11.08
CA THR A 4 12.69 -8.41 10.35
C THR A 4 12.42 -9.88 10.48
N THR A 5 13.42 -10.63 10.83
CA THR A 5 13.24 -12.06 11.03
C THR A 5 12.30 -12.38 12.17
N ASP A 6 12.18 -11.45 13.11
CA ASP A 6 11.33 -11.65 14.27
C ASP A 6 9.92 -11.10 14.05
N GLN A 7 9.72 -10.38 12.97
CA GLN A 7 8.38 -9.88 12.69
C GLN A 7 7.53 -10.97 12.08
N GLN A 8 6.43 -11.21 12.73
CA GLN A 8 5.45 -12.15 12.23
C GLN A 8 4.44 -11.39 11.40
N VAL A 9 4.47 -11.64 10.12
CA VAL A 9 3.49 -11.08 9.20
C VAL A 9 2.55 -12.18 8.80
N GLU A 10 1.28 -12.01 9.12
CA GLU A 10 0.26 -12.95 8.72
C GLU A 10 -0.29 -12.55 7.36
N MET A 11 -0.32 -13.52 6.45
CA MET A 11 -0.91 -13.32 5.14
C MET A 11 -2.03 -14.32 4.95
N ALA A 12 -3.15 -13.83 4.46
CA ALA A 12 -4.30 -14.67 4.18
C ALA A 12 -4.93 -14.24 2.87
N TYR A 13 -5.61 -15.16 2.22
CA TYR A 13 -6.35 -14.81 1.02
C TYR A 13 -7.70 -15.51 0.99
N LYS A 14 -8.60 -14.98 0.19
CA LYS A 14 -9.94 -15.50 -0.01
C LYS A 14 -10.24 -15.46 -1.49
N LYS A 15 -10.83 -16.52 -2.01
CA LYS A 15 -11.32 -16.53 -3.39
C LYS A 15 -12.55 -15.65 -3.49
N VAL A 16 -12.60 -14.82 -4.52
CA VAL A 16 -13.68 -13.86 -4.71
C VAL A 16 -14.97 -14.56 -5.15
N GLY A 17 -14.84 -15.62 -5.95
CA GLY A 17 -16.00 -16.36 -6.43
C GLY A 17 -15.58 -17.41 -7.43
N ASP A 18 -16.54 -18.19 -7.89
CA ASP A 18 -16.27 -19.26 -8.84
C ASP A 18 -15.76 -18.70 -10.15
N GLY A 19 -14.61 -19.18 -10.59
CA GLY A 19 -14.03 -18.78 -11.86
C GLY A 19 -13.37 -17.41 -11.86
N HIS A 20 -13.37 -16.69 -10.74
CA HIS A 20 -12.71 -15.39 -10.68
C HIS A 20 -11.21 -15.60 -10.45
N PRO A 21 -10.34 -15.04 -11.32
CA PRO A 21 -8.90 -15.29 -11.24
C PRO A 21 -8.19 -14.58 -10.09
N LEU A 22 -8.80 -13.54 -9.53
CA LEU A 22 -8.18 -12.74 -8.48
C LEU A 22 -8.61 -13.22 -7.10
N ARG A 23 -7.77 -12.92 -6.13
CA ARG A 23 -8.02 -13.25 -4.72
C ARG A 23 -8.04 -11.98 -3.92
N LEU A 24 -8.78 -12.00 -2.82
CA LEU A 24 -8.70 -10.96 -1.81
C LEU A 24 -7.60 -11.33 -0.84
N TRP A 25 -6.67 -10.42 -0.64
CA TRP A 25 -5.53 -10.63 0.23
C TRP A 25 -5.68 -9.81 1.50
N ARG A 26 -5.24 -10.38 2.60
CA ARG A 26 -5.13 -9.67 3.86
C ARG A 26 -3.74 -9.90 4.43
N VAL A 27 -3.10 -8.80 4.82
CA VAL A 27 -1.80 -8.84 5.47
C VAL A 27 -1.97 -8.18 6.84
N SER A 28 -1.47 -8.85 7.86
CA SER A 28 -1.60 -8.38 9.23
C SER A 28 -0.27 -8.52 9.95
N THR A 29 0.10 -7.49 10.68
CA THR A 29 1.30 -7.50 11.49
C THR A 29 1.14 -6.53 12.65
N GLU A 30 1.98 -6.70 13.66
CA GLU A 30 2.05 -5.76 14.77
C GLU A 30 3.27 -4.89 14.63
N VAL A 31 3.10 -3.61 14.94
CA VAL A 31 4.16 -2.62 14.85
C VAL A 31 4.23 -1.86 16.16
N GLU A 32 5.44 -1.67 16.67
CA GLU A 32 5.67 -0.90 17.89
C GLU A 32 5.66 0.59 17.60
N ALA A 33 4.48 1.14 17.35
CA ALA A 33 4.30 2.56 17.09
C ALA A 33 2.87 2.95 17.42
N PRO A 34 2.63 4.22 17.80
CA PRO A 34 1.27 4.70 17.98
C PRO A 34 0.49 4.61 16.67
N PRO A 35 -0.80 4.25 16.72
CA PRO A 35 -1.59 4.07 15.50
C PRO A 35 -1.64 5.31 14.61
N GLN A 36 -1.71 6.50 15.20
CA GLN A 36 -1.76 7.74 14.41
C GLN A 36 -0.46 7.99 13.65
N GLU A 37 0.67 7.70 14.28
CA GLU A 37 1.96 7.86 13.63
C GLU A 37 2.12 6.87 12.49
N LEU A 38 1.71 5.63 12.69
CA LEU A 38 1.75 4.63 11.64
C LEU A 38 0.86 5.02 10.46
N LEU A 39 -0.34 5.50 10.74
CA LEU A 39 -1.25 5.93 9.69
C LEU A 39 -0.66 7.06 8.87
N GLN A 40 -0.03 8.03 9.52
CA GLN A 40 0.62 9.13 8.83
C GLN A 40 1.77 8.64 7.94
N ARG A 41 2.57 7.71 8.42
CA ARG A 41 3.66 7.12 7.63
C ARG A 41 3.14 6.43 6.38
N VAL A 42 2.05 5.70 6.51
CA VAL A 42 1.47 4.96 5.39
C VAL A 42 0.79 5.89 4.38
N LEU A 43 0.03 6.87 4.85
CA LEU A 43 -0.79 7.71 3.98
C LEU A 43 -0.08 8.97 3.49
N ARG A 44 0.76 9.57 4.32
CA ARG A 44 1.33 10.90 4.02
C ARG A 44 2.82 10.89 3.75
N GLU A 45 3.53 9.92 4.30
CA GLU A 45 4.98 9.86 4.20
C GLU A 45 5.47 8.67 3.40
N ARG A 46 4.62 8.12 2.53
CA ARG A 46 5.00 6.98 1.71
C ARG A 46 6.24 7.26 0.86
N HIS A 47 6.39 8.48 0.38
CA HIS A 47 7.53 8.90 -0.42
C HIS A 47 8.85 8.82 0.35
N VAL A 48 8.80 8.79 1.67
CA VAL A 48 10.01 8.73 2.49
C VAL A 48 10.57 7.32 2.55
N TRP A 49 9.70 6.31 2.60
CA TRP A 49 10.14 4.92 2.80
C TRP A 49 9.92 4.00 1.58
N ASP A 50 9.06 4.37 0.66
CA ASP A 50 8.77 3.53 -0.51
C ASP A 50 9.59 4.01 -1.71
N TYR A 51 10.72 3.39 -1.91
CA TYR A 51 11.65 3.78 -2.98
C TYR A 51 11.15 3.41 -4.37
N SER A 52 10.13 2.57 -4.47
CA SER A 52 9.50 2.27 -5.76
C SER A 52 8.55 3.36 -6.22
N LEU A 53 8.16 4.27 -5.33
CA LEU A 53 7.23 5.34 -5.64
C LEU A 53 7.94 6.44 -6.43
N LEU A 54 7.55 6.63 -7.68
CA LEU A 54 8.17 7.60 -8.56
C LEU A 54 7.46 8.95 -8.51
N LYS A 55 6.13 8.94 -8.55
CA LYS A 55 5.29 10.14 -8.52
C LYS A 55 4.03 9.83 -7.75
N TRP A 56 3.47 10.86 -7.14
CA TRP A 56 2.19 10.74 -6.46
C TRP A 56 1.48 12.09 -6.40
N ARG A 57 0.16 12.05 -6.29
CA ARG A 57 -0.64 13.26 -6.08
C ARG A 57 -2.01 12.90 -5.53
N ILE A 58 -2.62 13.84 -4.84
CA ILE A 58 -4.02 13.75 -4.46
C ILE A 58 -4.81 14.39 -5.60
N VAL A 59 -5.64 13.59 -6.27
CA VAL A 59 -6.44 14.06 -7.40
C VAL A 59 -7.58 14.94 -6.89
N THR A 60 -8.30 14.44 -5.90
CA THR A 60 -9.40 15.19 -5.28
C THR A 60 -9.76 14.57 -3.93
N ARG A 61 -10.41 15.36 -3.10
CA ARG A 61 -10.97 14.87 -1.84
C ARG A 61 -12.48 14.84 -1.98
N LEU A 62 -13.06 13.67 -1.71
CA LEU A 62 -14.50 13.48 -1.78
C LEU A 62 -15.15 13.83 -0.45
N GLU A 63 -14.46 13.50 0.64
CA GLU A 63 -14.88 13.78 2.02
C GLU A 63 -13.63 14.04 2.85
N PRO A 64 -13.75 14.53 4.08
CA PRO A 64 -12.58 14.81 4.91
C PRO A 64 -11.62 13.63 5.07
N GLN A 65 -12.15 12.42 5.05
CA GLN A 65 -11.34 11.21 5.23
C GLN A 65 -11.30 10.31 4.01
N VAL A 66 -11.81 10.80 2.87
CA VAL A 66 -11.85 10.01 1.63
C VAL A 66 -11.26 10.83 0.50
N GLU A 67 -10.24 10.30 -0.14
CA GLU A 67 -9.58 10.99 -1.24
C GLU A 67 -9.25 10.03 -2.37
N VAL A 68 -9.15 10.59 -3.58
CA VAL A 68 -8.66 9.87 -4.75
C VAL A 68 -7.19 10.17 -4.90
N PHE A 69 -6.38 9.14 -4.88
CA PHE A 69 -4.93 9.23 -4.89
C PHE A 69 -4.37 8.53 -6.11
N GLN A 70 -3.49 9.21 -6.82
CA GLN A 70 -2.80 8.64 -7.97
C GLN A 70 -1.32 8.52 -7.65
N TYR A 71 -0.72 7.39 -8.04
CA TYR A 71 0.71 7.21 -7.88
C TYR A 71 1.27 6.31 -8.98
N VAL A 72 2.56 6.46 -9.22
CA VAL A 72 3.30 5.68 -10.20
C VAL A 72 4.43 4.96 -9.48
N CYS A 73 4.48 3.67 -9.65
CA CYS A 73 5.53 2.84 -9.05
C CYS A 73 6.43 2.25 -10.11
N ALA A 74 7.72 2.15 -9.78
CA ALA A 74 8.68 1.45 -10.62
C ALA A 74 8.36 -0.04 -10.66
N SER A 75 8.62 -0.66 -11.79
CA SER A 75 8.51 -2.10 -11.96
C SER A 75 9.89 -2.68 -12.21
N MET A 76 9.97 -4.01 -12.19
CA MET A 76 11.21 -4.69 -12.56
C MET A 76 11.53 -4.42 -14.03
N SER A 77 12.77 -3.99 -14.29
CA SER A 77 13.25 -3.84 -15.66
C SER A 77 13.22 -5.18 -16.39
N PRO A 78 12.78 -5.23 -17.67
CA PRO A 78 12.49 -4.12 -18.59
C PRO A 78 11.03 -3.64 -18.58
N LEU A 79 10.24 -4.01 -17.58
CA LEU A 79 8.84 -3.63 -17.54
C LEU A 79 8.67 -2.13 -17.30
N PRO A 80 7.65 -1.50 -17.91
CA PRO A 80 7.37 -0.08 -17.65
C PRO A 80 6.85 0.14 -16.24
N ALA A 81 6.96 1.36 -15.75
CA ALA A 81 6.37 1.76 -14.49
C ALA A 81 4.85 1.60 -14.53
N LYS A 82 4.26 1.34 -13.38
CA LYS A 82 2.81 1.14 -13.25
C LYS A 82 2.17 2.35 -12.60
N ASP A 83 1.03 2.73 -13.15
CA ASP A 83 0.22 3.86 -12.69
C ASP A 83 -1.01 3.30 -11.97
N TYR A 84 -1.29 3.85 -10.81
CA TYR A 84 -2.40 3.43 -9.96
C TYR A 84 -3.26 4.63 -9.59
N CYS A 85 -4.56 4.43 -9.61
CA CYS A 85 -5.51 5.42 -9.12
C CYS A 85 -6.38 4.71 -8.09
N VAL A 86 -6.33 5.16 -6.86
CA VAL A 86 -6.98 4.46 -5.75
C VAL A 86 -7.81 5.40 -4.91
N LEU A 87 -8.80 4.84 -4.26
CA LEU A 87 -9.59 5.51 -3.25
C LEU A 87 -9.03 5.12 -1.88
N ARG A 88 -8.73 6.11 -1.06
CA ARG A 88 -8.18 5.83 0.27
C ARG A 88 -8.68 6.77 1.37
#